data_6c1976c0f5345ea635c2162bd068ccf1
#
_entry.id   6c1976c0f5345ea635c2162bd068ccf1
#
_cell.length_a   1.000
_cell.length_b   1.000
_cell.length_c   1.000
_cell.angle_alpha   90.00
_cell.angle_beta   90.00
_cell.angle_gamma   90.00
#
_symmetry.space_group_name_H-M   'P 1'
#
loop_
_entity.id
_entity.type
_entity.pdbx_description
1 polymer ?
#
loop_
_entity_poly.entity_id
_entity_poly.type
_entity_poly.pdbx_seq_one_letter_code
_entity_poly.pdbx_strand_id
1 'polypeptide(L)'
;RQMCIRDSGNYELLAGYYSPVSDQYKKEGLAKAVHRVRMCELAVERSSNWLMVDAWESLQGEYQRTAVVLDHFATEINGKNGERGIKLRDGSYKPIKIMLLAGGDLIQSMGEPGVWAEEDLRHILGEFGCLIVERTGADVWSFLLSHDLLWHFRRNLIVVKQTIYNDISSTKVRLFVRRGYSIKYLLPNSVIQYIEQNGLYR
;
A
#
# COMPACT_ATOMS: atom_id res chain seq x y z
N ARG A 1 2.64 3.29 13.09
CA ARG A 1 1.86 2.21 12.41
C ARG A 1 2.47 0.84 12.69
N GLN A 2 3.80 0.69 12.66
CA GLN A 2 4.50 -0.56 12.99
C GLN A 2 4.21 -1.04 14.42
N MET A 3 4.10 -0.15 15.39
CA MET A 3 3.80 -0.48 16.79
C MET A 3 2.45 -1.20 16.94
N CYS A 4 1.39 -0.71 16.30
CA CYS A 4 0.06 -1.32 16.42
C CYS A 4 -0.01 -2.77 15.94
N ILE A 5 0.81 -3.16 14.94
CA ILE A 5 0.86 -4.54 14.42
C ILE A 5 1.69 -5.42 15.35
N ARG A 6 2.82 -4.92 15.86
CA ARG A 6 3.67 -5.64 16.83
C ARG A 6 2.95 -5.86 18.17
N ASP A 7 2.19 -4.87 18.61
CA ASP A 7 1.45 -4.94 19.88
C ASP A 7 0.29 -5.94 19.84
N SER A 8 -0.20 -6.34 18.64
CA SER A 8 -1.25 -7.36 18.52
C SER A 8 -0.78 -8.77 18.90
N GLY A 9 0.53 -9.01 18.96
CA GLY A 9 1.14 -10.30 19.31
C GLY A 9 0.92 -11.44 18.31
N ASN A 10 0.13 -11.21 17.25
CA ASN A 10 -0.26 -12.25 16.28
C ASN A 10 0.59 -12.28 15.01
N TYR A 11 1.36 -11.22 14.74
CA TYR A 11 2.13 -11.07 13.51
C TYR A 11 3.50 -10.45 13.77
N GLU A 12 4.51 -10.96 13.10
CA GLU A 12 5.81 -10.34 12.98
C GLU A 12 5.89 -9.59 11.65
N LEU A 13 6.06 -8.26 11.70
CA LEU A 13 6.24 -7.44 10.51
C LEU A 13 7.69 -7.52 10.04
N LEU A 14 7.92 -8.18 8.92
CA LEU A 14 9.26 -8.37 8.34
C LEU A 14 9.65 -7.21 7.44
N ALA A 15 8.76 -6.80 6.53
CA ALA A 15 9.02 -5.77 5.54
C ALA A 15 7.73 -5.10 5.07
N GLY A 16 7.87 -3.92 4.44
CA GLY A 16 6.82 -3.24 3.71
C GLY A 16 7.38 -2.68 2.41
N TYR A 17 6.55 -2.68 1.36
CA TYR A 17 6.94 -2.19 0.05
C TYR A 17 6.04 -1.07 -0.42
N TYR A 18 6.63 -0.02 -0.98
CA TYR A 18 5.94 0.90 -1.87
C TYR A 18 6.05 0.36 -3.30
N SER A 19 4.90 0.18 -3.96
CA SER A 19 4.80 -0.19 -5.38
C SER A 19 4.15 0.98 -6.12
N PRO A 20 4.94 1.90 -6.71
CA PRO A 20 4.38 3.00 -7.48
C PRO A 20 3.80 2.50 -8.80
N VAL A 21 2.53 2.85 -9.05
CA VAL A 21 1.80 2.47 -10.28
C VAL A 21 2.49 2.96 -11.55
N SER A 22 2.29 2.29 -12.69
CA SER A 22 2.85 2.72 -13.98
C SER A 22 2.24 4.04 -14.47
N ASP A 23 2.87 4.68 -15.46
CA ASP A 23 2.34 5.89 -16.10
C ASP A 23 1.09 5.62 -16.97
N GLN A 24 0.77 4.35 -17.20
CA GLN A 24 -0.46 3.95 -17.87
C GLN A 24 -1.71 4.12 -16.99
N TYR A 25 -1.53 4.27 -15.68
CA TYR A 25 -2.59 4.68 -14.77
C TYR A 25 -2.84 6.19 -14.90
N LYS A 26 -3.74 6.53 -15.82
CA LYS A 26 -4.06 7.93 -16.18
C LYS A 26 -4.90 8.59 -15.09
N LYS A 27 -4.26 9.00 -14.00
CA LYS A 27 -4.90 9.81 -12.96
C LYS A 27 -4.39 11.25 -13.04
N GLU A 28 -5.30 12.18 -13.16
CA GLU A 28 -4.98 13.60 -13.21
C GLU A 28 -4.12 14.06 -12.03
N GLY A 29 -3.11 14.86 -12.31
CA GLY A 29 -2.20 15.42 -11.31
C GLY A 29 -1.17 14.45 -10.75
N LEU A 30 -1.00 13.25 -11.32
CA LEU A 30 0.14 12.41 -10.99
C LEU A 30 1.40 12.87 -11.73
N ALA A 31 2.52 12.95 -11.01
CA ALA A 31 3.84 13.07 -11.62
C ALA A 31 4.21 11.76 -12.36
N LYS A 32 5.14 11.83 -13.31
CA LYS A 32 5.66 10.64 -14.01
C LYS A 32 6.19 9.60 -13.02
N ALA A 33 6.10 8.32 -13.39
CA ALA A 33 6.49 7.19 -12.52
C ALA A 33 7.92 7.33 -11.99
N VAL A 34 8.86 7.79 -12.82
CA VAL A 34 10.25 8.03 -12.41
C VAL A 34 10.36 8.96 -11.19
N HIS A 35 9.56 10.02 -11.14
CA HIS A 35 9.54 10.92 -10.00
C HIS A 35 8.85 10.29 -8.78
N ARG A 36 7.79 9.49 -8.99
CA ARG A 36 7.06 8.83 -7.90
C ARG A 36 7.92 7.75 -7.24
N VAL A 37 8.63 6.95 -8.03
CA VAL A 37 9.62 5.97 -7.53
C VAL A 37 10.68 6.70 -6.72
N ARG A 38 11.30 7.75 -7.29
CA ARG A 38 12.36 8.48 -6.60
C ARG A 38 11.90 9.13 -5.29
N MET A 39 10.69 9.69 -5.25
CA MET A 39 10.12 10.22 -4.01
C MET A 39 9.90 9.13 -2.95
N CYS A 40 9.46 7.94 -3.34
CA CYS A 40 9.33 6.81 -2.43
C CYS A 40 10.70 6.36 -1.88
N GLU A 41 11.72 6.24 -2.74
CA GLU A 41 13.10 5.92 -2.32
C GLU A 41 13.62 6.94 -1.31
N LEU A 42 13.52 8.23 -1.61
CA LEU A 42 13.92 9.31 -0.72
C LEU A 42 13.15 9.32 0.61
N ALA A 43 11.88 8.87 0.58
CA ALA A 43 11.08 8.79 1.79
C ALA A 43 11.54 7.68 2.72
N VAL A 44 12.04 6.56 2.20
CA VAL A 44 12.43 5.39 3.00
C VAL A 44 13.91 5.37 3.38
N GLU A 45 14.79 5.93 2.54
CA GLU A 45 16.24 5.83 2.64
C GLU A 45 16.81 6.16 4.03
N ARG A 46 16.26 7.16 4.72
CA ARG A 46 16.73 7.60 6.05
C ARG A 46 15.66 7.58 7.14
N SER A 47 14.50 7.04 6.84
CA SER A 47 13.35 7.07 7.75
C SER A 47 12.90 5.69 8.20
N SER A 48 13.36 4.63 7.55
CA SER A 48 12.91 3.27 7.84
C SER A 48 14.02 2.24 7.59
N ASN A 49 14.03 1.20 8.41
CA ASN A 49 14.90 0.02 8.26
C ASN A 49 14.11 -1.22 7.79
N TRP A 50 12.82 -1.07 7.48
CA TRP A 50 11.92 -2.16 7.08
C TRP A 50 11.06 -1.82 5.86
N LEU A 51 10.97 -0.55 5.45
CA LEU A 51 10.28 -0.12 4.24
C LEU A 51 11.24 -0.10 3.06
N MET A 52 10.77 -0.58 1.93
CA MET A 52 11.49 -0.64 0.65
C MET A 52 10.63 -0.11 -0.48
N VAL A 53 11.22 0.05 -1.65
CA VAL A 53 10.52 0.43 -2.88
C VAL A 53 10.75 -0.64 -3.91
N ASP A 54 9.67 -1.12 -4.52
CA ASP A 54 9.73 -1.95 -5.69
C ASP A 54 9.24 -1.13 -6.90
N ALA A 55 10.09 -1.02 -7.90
CA ALA A 55 9.79 -0.26 -9.12
C ALA A 55 9.12 -1.11 -10.21
N TRP A 56 8.94 -2.42 -10.01
CA TRP A 56 8.44 -3.35 -11.04
C TRP A 56 7.15 -2.87 -11.68
N GLU A 57 6.14 -2.54 -10.88
CA GLU A 57 4.83 -2.07 -11.38
C GLU A 57 4.98 -0.80 -12.23
N SER A 58 5.85 0.13 -11.81
CA SER A 58 6.08 1.40 -12.50
C SER A 58 6.76 1.25 -13.87
N LEU A 59 7.48 0.16 -14.09
CA LEU A 59 8.20 -0.16 -15.33
C LEU A 59 7.34 -0.91 -16.34
N GLN A 60 6.13 -1.31 -15.99
CA GLN A 60 5.25 -2.03 -16.91
C GLN A 60 4.70 -1.11 -17.99
N GLY A 61 4.69 -1.60 -19.24
CA GLY A 61 4.13 -0.89 -20.39
C GLY A 61 2.61 -0.75 -20.37
N GLU A 62 1.94 -1.48 -19.47
CA GLU A 62 0.49 -1.48 -19.29
C GLU A 62 0.14 -1.31 -17.82
N TYR A 63 -1.11 -0.88 -17.54
CA TYR A 63 -1.62 -0.84 -16.19
C TYR A 63 -1.71 -2.25 -15.58
N GLN A 64 -1.14 -2.41 -14.40
CA GLN A 64 -1.20 -3.68 -13.68
C GLN A 64 -2.32 -3.63 -12.63
N ARG A 65 -3.17 -4.68 -12.63
CA ARG A 65 -4.18 -4.84 -11.60
C ARG A 65 -3.52 -5.20 -10.26
N THR A 66 -4.08 -4.75 -9.16
CA THR A 66 -3.52 -4.99 -7.81
C THR A 66 -3.30 -6.49 -7.52
N ALA A 67 -4.16 -7.37 -8.03
CA ALA A 67 -3.97 -8.82 -7.91
C ALA A 67 -2.64 -9.28 -8.51
N VAL A 68 -2.33 -8.83 -9.74
CA VAL A 68 -1.08 -9.16 -10.44
C VAL A 68 0.15 -8.62 -9.71
N VAL A 69 0.04 -7.42 -9.13
CA VAL A 69 1.13 -6.83 -8.33
C VAL A 69 1.38 -7.67 -7.07
N LEU A 70 0.35 -8.15 -6.41
CA LEU A 70 0.50 -9.02 -5.25
C LEU A 70 1.09 -10.38 -5.62
N ASP A 71 0.71 -10.96 -6.77
CA ASP A 71 1.30 -12.20 -7.29
C ASP A 71 2.79 -12.03 -7.61
N HIS A 72 3.19 -10.86 -8.16
CA HIS A 72 4.60 -10.52 -8.35
C HIS A 72 5.35 -10.59 -7.01
N PHE A 73 4.87 -9.90 -5.98
CA PHE A 73 5.49 -9.95 -4.65
C PHE A 73 5.52 -11.37 -4.08
N ALA A 74 4.44 -12.15 -4.23
CA ALA A 74 4.40 -13.53 -3.77
C ALA A 74 5.49 -14.39 -4.43
N THR A 75 5.66 -14.22 -5.74
CA THR A 75 6.66 -14.94 -6.52
C THR A 75 8.08 -14.53 -6.16
N GLU A 76 8.35 -13.23 -6.02
CA GLU A 76 9.69 -12.73 -5.69
C GLU A 76 10.11 -13.09 -4.26
N ILE A 77 9.20 -13.03 -3.31
CA ILE A 77 9.49 -13.26 -1.89
C ILE A 77 9.50 -14.77 -1.55
N ASN A 78 8.54 -15.53 -2.04
CA ASN A 78 8.36 -16.93 -1.67
C ASN A 78 8.85 -17.93 -2.75
N GLY A 79 9.12 -17.45 -3.97
CA GLY A 79 9.38 -18.32 -5.13
C GLY A 79 8.09 -18.93 -5.71
N LYS A 80 8.16 -19.36 -6.97
CA LYS A 80 6.99 -19.92 -7.68
C LYS A 80 6.43 -21.18 -7.01
N ASN A 81 7.31 -21.98 -6.39
CA ASN A 81 6.97 -23.26 -5.74
C ASN A 81 7.22 -23.23 -4.23
N GLY A 82 7.33 -22.05 -3.62
CA GLY A 82 7.64 -21.93 -2.20
C GLY A 82 9.10 -22.26 -1.83
N GLU A 83 10.01 -22.20 -2.80
CA GLU A 83 11.45 -22.47 -2.59
C GLU A 83 12.20 -21.33 -1.91
N ARG A 84 11.50 -20.24 -1.59
CA ARG A 84 11.99 -19.06 -0.87
C ARG A 84 11.11 -18.78 0.35
N GLY A 85 11.45 -17.75 1.08
CA GLY A 85 10.75 -17.37 2.29
C GLY A 85 11.66 -17.49 3.51
N ILE A 86 11.10 -17.86 4.67
CA ILE A 86 11.87 -18.04 5.91
C ILE A 86 12.44 -19.46 5.93
N LYS A 87 13.76 -19.59 5.84
CA LYS A 87 14.44 -20.89 5.94
C LYS A 87 14.33 -21.44 7.36
N LEU A 88 13.80 -22.65 7.49
CA LEU A 88 13.67 -23.35 8.75
C LEU A 88 14.93 -24.20 9.05
N ARG A 89 15.03 -24.70 10.29
CA ARG A 89 16.20 -25.49 10.74
C ARG A 89 16.32 -26.83 10.02
N ASP A 90 15.22 -27.39 9.54
CA ASP A 90 15.17 -28.65 8.76
C ASP A 90 15.51 -28.45 7.27
N GLY A 91 15.82 -27.23 6.86
CA GLY A 91 16.14 -26.86 5.48
C GLY A 91 14.93 -26.53 4.61
N SER A 92 13.71 -26.73 5.09
CA SER A 92 12.49 -26.33 4.41
C SER A 92 12.27 -24.81 4.48
N TYR A 93 11.29 -24.29 3.72
CA TYR A 93 10.94 -22.88 3.73
C TYR A 93 9.50 -22.67 4.20
N LYS A 94 9.31 -21.72 5.09
CA LYS A 94 7.99 -21.21 5.48
C LYS A 94 7.66 -19.98 4.64
N PRO A 95 6.51 -19.97 3.92
CA PRO A 95 6.13 -18.82 3.14
C PRO A 95 5.86 -17.61 4.03
N ILE A 96 6.25 -16.43 3.53
CA ILE A 96 5.95 -15.14 4.14
C ILE A 96 4.57 -14.69 3.67
N LYS A 97 3.67 -14.41 4.60
CA LYS A 97 2.34 -13.88 4.29
C LYS A 97 2.46 -12.46 3.76
N ILE A 98 1.94 -12.25 2.56
CA ILE A 98 1.85 -10.94 1.92
C ILE A 98 0.45 -10.40 2.15
N MET A 99 0.34 -9.11 2.47
CA MET A 99 -0.94 -8.46 2.71
C MET A 99 -0.98 -7.09 2.03
N LEU A 100 -2.11 -6.75 1.45
CA LEU A 100 -2.34 -5.40 0.91
C LEU A 100 -2.55 -4.41 2.06
N LEU A 101 -1.71 -3.39 2.15
CA LEU A 101 -1.93 -2.27 3.08
C LEU A 101 -2.87 -1.25 2.44
N ALA A 102 -4.05 -1.09 3.01
CA ALA A 102 -5.12 -0.25 2.49
C ALA A 102 -5.57 0.81 3.49
N GLY A 103 -6.02 1.97 3.01
CA GLY A 103 -6.84 2.89 3.78
C GLY A 103 -8.33 2.56 3.61
N GLY A 104 -9.16 3.18 4.45
CA GLY A 104 -10.62 2.98 4.38
C GLY A 104 -11.21 3.28 3.00
N ASP A 105 -10.70 4.31 2.31
CA ASP A 105 -11.18 4.70 0.97
C ASP A 105 -11.01 3.55 -0.06
N LEU A 106 -9.88 2.81 -0.01
CA LEU A 106 -9.66 1.67 -0.90
C LEU A 106 -10.65 0.54 -0.62
N ILE A 107 -10.88 0.24 0.65
CA ILE A 107 -11.82 -0.80 1.05
C ILE A 107 -13.25 -0.42 0.64
N GLN A 108 -13.65 0.84 0.77
CA GLN A 108 -14.92 1.33 0.28
C GLN A 108 -15.06 1.13 -1.22
N SER A 109 -14.02 1.44 -2.00
CA SER A 109 -14.05 1.20 -3.45
C SER A 109 -14.19 -0.27 -3.84
N MET A 110 -13.76 -1.21 -3.00
CA MET A 110 -13.95 -2.65 -3.23
C MET A 110 -15.43 -3.08 -3.15
N GLY A 111 -16.24 -2.32 -2.42
CA GLY A 111 -17.69 -2.53 -2.36
C GLY A 111 -18.49 -1.82 -3.47
N GLU A 112 -17.83 -0.95 -4.26
CA GLU A 112 -18.50 -0.22 -5.34
C GLU A 112 -18.66 -1.10 -6.59
N PRO A 113 -19.90 -1.26 -7.12
CA PRO A 113 -20.13 -2.08 -8.30
C PRO A 113 -19.32 -1.61 -9.51
N GLY A 114 -18.64 -2.55 -10.18
CA GLY A 114 -17.92 -2.28 -11.41
C GLY A 114 -16.55 -1.58 -11.26
N VAL A 115 -16.12 -1.25 -10.03
CA VAL A 115 -14.78 -0.66 -9.78
C VAL A 115 -13.71 -1.74 -9.76
N TRP A 116 -14.01 -2.91 -9.21
CA TRP A 116 -13.12 -4.06 -9.14
C TRP A 116 -13.73 -5.27 -9.82
N ALA A 117 -12.91 -6.06 -10.50
CA ALA A 117 -13.34 -7.38 -10.96
C ALA A 117 -13.53 -8.31 -9.75
N GLU A 118 -14.64 -9.02 -9.68
CA GLU A 118 -14.95 -9.91 -8.55
C GLU A 118 -13.89 -10.99 -8.37
N GLU A 119 -13.35 -11.52 -9.47
CA GLU A 119 -12.26 -12.51 -9.44
C GLU A 119 -11.01 -11.95 -8.75
N ASP A 120 -10.62 -10.71 -9.06
CA ASP A 120 -9.50 -10.05 -8.41
C ASP A 120 -9.75 -9.84 -6.92
N LEU A 121 -10.97 -9.43 -6.54
CA LEU A 121 -11.33 -9.27 -5.13
C LEU A 121 -11.24 -10.60 -4.38
N ARG A 122 -11.78 -11.68 -4.95
CA ARG A 122 -11.70 -13.03 -4.35
C ARG A 122 -10.25 -13.46 -4.18
N HIS A 123 -9.42 -13.22 -5.18
CA HIS A 123 -7.99 -13.55 -5.14
C HIS A 123 -7.26 -12.72 -4.07
N ILE A 124 -7.41 -11.39 -4.11
CA ILE A 124 -6.76 -10.48 -3.14
C ILE A 124 -7.19 -10.81 -1.70
N LEU A 125 -8.49 -10.92 -1.47
CA LEU A 125 -9.03 -11.11 -0.12
C LEU A 125 -8.82 -12.54 0.39
N GLY A 126 -8.85 -13.54 -0.50
CA GLY A 126 -8.66 -14.94 -0.14
C GLY A 126 -7.22 -15.32 0.11
N GLU A 127 -6.33 -15.02 -0.83
CA GLU A 127 -4.93 -15.45 -0.77
C GLU A 127 -4.08 -14.50 0.07
N PHE A 128 -4.22 -13.19 -0.13
CA PHE A 128 -3.37 -12.18 0.49
C PHE A 128 -4.00 -11.58 1.75
N GLY A 129 -5.22 -11.11 1.67
CA GLY A 129 -5.89 -10.34 2.71
C GLY A 129 -5.43 -8.88 2.73
N CYS A 130 -6.06 -8.08 3.61
CA CYS A 130 -5.76 -6.67 3.74
C CYS A 130 -5.48 -6.26 5.17
N LEU A 131 -4.49 -5.38 5.33
CA LEU A 131 -4.27 -4.61 6.52
C LEU A 131 -4.89 -3.21 6.31
N ILE A 132 -5.97 -2.92 7.01
CA ILE A 132 -6.78 -1.72 6.80
C ILE A 132 -6.46 -0.70 7.88
N VAL A 133 -5.95 0.46 7.49
CA VAL A 133 -5.78 1.58 8.43
C VAL A 133 -7.05 2.41 8.43
N GLU A 134 -7.83 2.27 9.51
CA GLU A 134 -9.06 3.02 9.72
C GLU A 134 -8.74 4.44 10.18
N ARG A 135 -9.24 5.43 9.45
CA ARG A 135 -9.15 6.84 9.86
C ARG A 135 -10.22 7.16 10.90
N THR A 136 -9.95 8.14 11.73
CA THR A 136 -10.92 8.64 12.73
C THR A 136 -12.22 9.08 12.03
N GLY A 137 -13.34 8.56 12.50
CA GLY A 137 -14.67 8.86 11.94
C GLY A 137 -15.14 7.93 10.82
N ALA A 138 -14.31 6.99 10.37
CA ALA A 138 -14.74 5.92 9.48
C ALA A 138 -15.12 4.68 10.31
N ASP A 139 -16.21 4.01 9.97
CA ASP A 139 -16.58 2.71 10.54
C ASP A 139 -16.39 1.63 9.48
N VAL A 140 -15.16 1.10 9.44
CA VAL A 140 -14.81 0.04 8.50
C VAL A 140 -15.62 -1.22 8.78
N TRP A 141 -15.91 -1.54 10.04
CA TRP A 141 -16.64 -2.75 10.37
C TRP A 141 -18.10 -2.71 9.91
N SER A 142 -18.81 -1.59 10.07
CA SER A 142 -20.14 -1.41 9.50
C SER A 142 -20.15 -1.58 7.98
N PHE A 143 -19.12 -1.04 7.32
CA PHE A 143 -18.96 -1.20 5.88
C PHE A 143 -18.72 -2.66 5.47
N LEU A 144 -17.82 -3.38 6.14
CA LEU A 144 -17.56 -4.81 5.87
C LEU A 144 -18.83 -5.66 6.05
N LEU A 145 -19.62 -5.35 7.08
CA LEU A 145 -20.89 -6.06 7.36
C LEU A 145 -21.93 -5.87 6.23
N SER A 146 -21.91 -4.73 5.55
CA SER A 146 -22.88 -4.41 4.49
C SER A 146 -22.54 -5.01 3.12
N HIS A 147 -21.41 -5.72 2.97
CA HIS A 147 -20.94 -6.27 1.70
C HIS A 147 -20.59 -7.76 1.84
N ASP A 148 -21.39 -8.63 1.22
CA ASP A 148 -21.28 -10.08 1.36
C ASP A 148 -19.87 -10.62 1.09
N LEU A 149 -19.23 -10.16 0.02
CA LEU A 149 -17.88 -10.62 -0.34
C LEU A 149 -16.85 -10.21 0.71
N LEU A 150 -16.88 -8.97 1.15
CA LEU A 150 -15.97 -8.48 2.19
C LEU A 150 -16.20 -9.20 3.52
N TRP A 151 -17.47 -9.41 3.86
CA TRP A 151 -17.84 -10.17 5.06
C TRP A 151 -17.42 -11.64 4.99
N HIS A 152 -17.52 -12.26 3.82
CA HIS A 152 -17.03 -13.64 3.60
C HIS A 152 -15.54 -13.76 3.97
N PHE A 153 -14.71 -12.83 3.49
CA PHE A 153 -13.27 -12.83 3.73
C PHE A 153 -12.81 -12.05 4.97
N ARG A 154 -13.71 -11.62 5.85
CA ARG A 154 -13.41 -10.78 7.02
C ARG A 154 -12.28 -11.29 7.93
N ARG A 155 -12.05 -12.60 7.97
CA ARG A 155 -10.97 -13.23 8.77
C ARG A 155 -9.57 -12.94 8.20
N ASN A 156 -9.48 -12.59 6.93
CA ASN A 156 -8.24 -12.18 6.26
C ASN A 156 -8.06 -10.65 6.26
N LEU A 157 -8.96 -9.92 6.94
CA LEU A 157 -8.92 -8.47 7.04
C LEU A 157 -8.53 -8.07 8.46
N ILE A 158 -7.45 -7.29 8.57
CA ILE A 158 -6.97 -6.78 9.84
C ILE A 158 -7.24 -5.28 9.87
N VAL A 159 -8.15 -4.85 10.73
CA VAL A 159 -8.48 -3.43 10.90
C VAL A 159 -7.65 -2.85 12.04
N VAL A 160 -6.85 -1.84 11.70
CA VAL A 160 -6.02 -1.10 12.66
C VAL A 160 -6.58 0.30 12.81
N LYS A 161 -7.05 0.63 13.99
CA LYS A 161 -7.54 1.98 14.31
C LYS A 161 -6.38 2.97 14.40
N GLN A 162 -6.57 4.12 13.78
CA GLN A 162 -5.65 5.23 13.92
C GLN A 162 -5.94 5.97 15.22
N THR A 163 -5.05 5.83 16.22
CA THR A 163 -5.21 6.44 17.54
C THR A 163 -4.90 7.94 17.55
N ILE A 164 -4.00 8.39 16.69
CA ILE A 164 -3.66 9.80 16.51
C ILE A 164 -4.22 10.27 15.19
N TYR A 165 -5.03 11.32 15.22
CA TYR A 165 -5.65 11.90 14.03
C TYR A 165 -4.59 12.34 13.01
N ASN A 166 -4.69 11.85 11.78
CA ASN A 166 -3.84 12.25 10.67
C ASN A 166 -4.66 12.20 9.36
N ASP A 167 -5.01 13.38 8.87
CA ASP A 167 -5.83 13.58 7.69
C ASP A 167 -4.98 13.99 6.45
N ILE A 168 -3.66 13.78 6.52
CA ILE A 168 -2.76 14.07 5.40
C ILE A 168 -3.01 13.05 4.29
N SER A 169 -3.25 13.55 3.07
CA SER A 169 -3.39 12.76 1.85
C SER A 169 -2.52 13.32 0.73
N SER A 170 -2.14 12.46 -0.21
CA SER A 170 -1.37 12.88 -1.38
C SER A 170 -2.10 13.95 -2.22
N THR A 171 -3.42 13.90 -2.27
CA THR A 171 -4.24 14.89 -2.95
C THR A 171 -4.15 16.26 -2.27
N LYS A 172 -4.25 16.31 -0.93
CA LYS A 172 -4.09 17.56 -0.17
C LYS A 172 -2.68 18.13 -0.32
N VAL A 173 -1.65 17.30 -0.26
CA VAL A 173 -0.26 17.73 -0.44
C VAL A 173 -0.06 18.36 -1.83
N ARG A 174 -0.51 17.71 -2.90
CA ARG A 174 -0.42 18.27 -4.25
C ARG A 174 -1.19 19.60 -4.40
N LEU A 175 -2.35 19.69 -3.77
CA LEU A 175 -3.15 20.92 -3.75
C LEU A 175 -2.40 22.05 -3.03
N PHE A 176 -1.74 21.78 -1.92
CA PHE A 176 -0.95 22.76 -1.18
C PHE A 176 0.18 23.31 -2.04
N VAL A 177 0.94 22.43 -2.71
CA VAL A 177 2.01 22.86 -3.63
C VAL A 177 1.46 23.76 -4.71
N ARG A 178 0.36 23.39 -5.40
CA ARG A 178 -0.27 24.22 -6.45
C ARG A 178 -0.73 25.58 -5.95
N ARG A 179 -1.13 25.68 -4.69
CA ARG A 179 -1.57 26.94 -4.05
C ARG A 179 -0.44 27.74 -3.42
N GLY A 180 0.81 27.29 -3.54
CA GLY A 180 1.96 27.95 -2.94
C GLY A 180 2.03 27.81 -1.40
N TYR A 181 1.27 26.89 -0.81
CA TYR A 181 1.35 26.63 0.63
C TYR A 181 2.54 25.71 0.96
N SER A 182 3.10 25.92 2.14
CA SER A 182 4.18 25.08 2.65
C SER A 182 3.70 23.65 2.93
N ILE A 183 4.49 22.67 2.49
CA ILE A 183 4.31 21.25 2.80
C ILE A 183 5.33 20.76 3.83
N LYS A 184 6.02 21.68 4.51
CA LYS A 184 6.97 21.37 5.56
C LYS A 184 6.27 20.60 6.69
N TYR A 185 6.93 19.60 7.23
CA TYR A 185 6.41 18.66 8.23
C TYR A 185 5.29 17.71 7.77
N LEU A 186 4.81 17.82 6.54
CA LEU A 186 3.83 16.87 5.98
C LEU A 186 4.51 15.68 5.30
N LEU A 187 5.72 15.89 4.80
CA LEU A 187 6.56 14.91 4.12
C LEU A 187 8.00 14.95 4.66
N PRO A 188 8.81 13.89 4.42
CA PRO A 188 10.25 13.94 4.67
C PRO A 188 10.92 15.07 3.89
N ASN A 189 11.88 15.75 4.52
CA ASN A 189 12.57 16.89 3.92
C ASN A 189 13.23 16.56 2.56
N SER A 190 13.78 15.36 2.40
CA SER A 190 14.34 14.88 1.13
C SER A 190 13.33 14.87 -0.01
N VAL A 191 12.09 14.48 0.29
CA VAL A 191 10.97 14.49 -0.68
C VAL A 191 10.55 15.91 -1.00
N ILE A 192 10.46 16.79 0.00
CA ILE A 192 10.10 18.20 -0.20
C ILE A 192 11.12 18.87 -1.12
N GLN A 193 12.41 18.72 -0.84
CA GLN A 193 13.49 19.27 -1.67
C GLN A 193 13.42 18.74 -3.11
N TYR A 194 13.14 17.45 -3.28
CA TYR A 194 13.00 16.86 -4.61
C TYR A 194 11.82 17.45 -5.40
N ILE A 195 10.66 17.65 -4.76
CA ILE A 195 9.48 18.28 -5.35
C ILE A 195 9.82 19.71 -5.82
N GLU A 196 10.51 20.48 -4.98
CA GLU A 196 10.92 21.87 -5.28
C GLU A 196 11.92 21.94 -6.43
N GLN A 197 12.98 21.12 -6.38
CA GLN A 197 14.06 21.09 -7.40
C GLN A 197 13.53 20.67 -8.78
N ASN A 198 12.55 19.79 -8.85
CA ASN A 198 11.98 19.30 -10.10
C ASN A 198 10.69 20.06 -10.51
N GLY A 199 10.28 21.10 -9.76
CA GLY A 199 9.10 21.90 -10.08
C GLY A 199 7.80 21.08 -10.13
N LEU A 200 7.70 19.98 -9.37
CA LEU A 200 6.55 19.08 -9.42
C LEU A 200 5.32 19.70 -8.78
N TYR A 201 4.14 19.41 -9.36
CA TYR A 201 2.83 19.81 -8.84
C TYR A 201 2.55 21.31 -8.78
N ARG A 202 3.29 22.11 -9.54
CA ARG A 202 3.06 23.56 -9.69
C ARG A 202 2.03 23.87 -10.77
#